data_b21da4d34051ebab647df86474e0c9f2
#
_entry.id   b21da4d34051ebab647df86474e0c9f2
#
_cell.length_a   1.000
_cell.length_b   1.000
_cell.length_c   1.000
_cell.angle_alpha   90.00
_cell.angle_beta   90.00
_cell.angle_gamma   90.00
#
_symmetry.space_group_name_H-M   'P 1'
#
loop_
_entity.id
_entity.type
_entity.pdbx_description
1 polymer ?
#
loop_
_entity_poly.entity_id
_entity_poly.type
_entity_poly.pdbx_seq_one_letter_code
_entity_poly.pdbx_strand_id
1 'polypeptide(L)'
;MSAKDLDPAILNPAAGTAEGITEVRRQEALLKTGALQNAILNSANFSIIATDEKGIIQLFNIGAERMLGYLAAEVVNKINPSDIHDPQEVMERAQALSEELGTTITPGFEALAYKASRGIEDSYDLTYICKDGSRFPAIVSITALRDDYDGIIGYLLIGADNSVRKQVEAELINAKAAAEKANLAKSDFLSSMSH
;
A
#
# COMPACT_ATOMS: atom_id res chain seq x y z
N MET A 1 45.09 -36.36 54.19
CA MET A 1 44.42 -35.05 54.07
C MET A 1 43.76 -35.02 52.68
N SER A 2 42.64 -35.19 52.74
CA SER A 2 41.31 -34.99 52.17
C SER A 2 41.31 -34.37 50.81
N ALA A 3 40.95 -35.18 49.78
CA ALA A 3 40.47 -34.72 48.49
C ALA A 3 39.08 -34.15 48.74
N LYS A 4 38.86 -32.87 48.47
CA LYS A 4 37.58 -32.20 48.56
C LYS A 4 36.78 -32.46 47.27
N ASP A 5 35.64 -33.02 47.50
CA ASP A 5 34.55 -33.18 46.57
C ASP A 5 34.28 -31.91 45.76
N LEU A 6 34.42 -32.00 44.47
CA LEU A 6 33.82 -31.07 43.51
C LEU A 6 32.42 -31.59 43.21
N ASP A 7 31.46 -30.86 43.68
CA ASP A 7 30.05 -31.04 43.47
C ASP A 7 29.72 -31.01 41.94
N PRO A 8 29.13 -32.06 41.37
CA PRO A 8 28.81 -32.11 39.94
C PRO A 8 27.52 -31.41 39.55
N ALA A 9 27.04 -30.48 40.40
CA ALA A 9 25.73 -29.82 40.20
C ALA A 9 25.74 -28.52 39.38
N ILE A 10 26.82 -28.20 38.63
CA ILE A 10 26.87 -27.02 37.74
C ILE A 10 27.08 -27.44 36.28
N LEU A 11 26.41 -28.48 35.84
CA LEU A 11 26.11 -28.69 34.44
C LEU A 11 24.61 -28.50 34.26
N ASN A 12 24.26 -27.36 33.66
CA ASN A 12 22.88 -26.98 33.37
C ASN A 12 22.26 -28.05 32.43
N PRO A 13 21.37 -28.94 32.91
CA PRO A 13 20.82 -30.01 32.10
C PRO A 13 19.73 -29.54 31.13
N ALA A 14 19.40 -28.28 31.12
CA ALA A 14 18.30 -27.74 30.31
C ALA A 14 18.61 -27.63 28.80
N ALA A 15 19.89 -27.70 28.41
CA ALA A 15 20.28 -27.55 27.01
C ALA A 15 20.09 -28.82 26.15
N GLY A 16 19.74 -29.93 26.75
CA GLY A 16 19.60 -31.23 26.06
C GLY A 16 18.25 -31.93 26.23
N THR A 17 17.27 -31.27 26.89
CA THR A 17 15.95 -31.85 27.05
C THR A 17 15.10 -31.58 25.81
N ALA A 18 14.15 -32.49 25.49
CA ALA A 18 13.23 -32.32 24.36
C ALA A 18 12.46 -30.99 24.44
N GLU A 19 12.19 -30.48 25.63
CA GLU A 19 11.55 -29.18 25.88
C GLU A 19 12.47 -28.01 25.50
N GLY A 20 13.75 -28.04 25.84
CA GLY A 20 14.71 -27.01 25.46
C GLY A 20 14.91 -26.91 23.94
N ILE A 21 14.96 -28.04 23.25
CA ILE A 21 15.05 -28.11 21.78
C ILE A 21 13.78 -27.56 21.13
N THR A 22 12.62 -27.84 21.71
CA THR A 22 11.33 -27.36 21.22
C THR A 22 11.21 -25.84 21.38
N GLU A 23 11.66 -25.28 22.50
CA GLU A 23 11.63 -23.84 22.74
C GLU A 23 12.60 -23.07 21.82
N VAL A 24 13.81 -23.58 21.59
CA VAL A 24 14.75 -22.98 20.64
C VAL A 24 14.17 -22.97 19.22
N ARG A 25 13.57 -24.08 18.77
CA ARG A 25 12.91 -24.14 17.44
C ARG A 25 11.73 -23.17 17.33
N ARG A 26 10.96 -23.02 18.40
CA ARG A 26 9.86 -22.06 18.44
C ARG A 26 10.35 -20.63 18.34
N GLN A 27 11.41 -20.27 19.07
CA GLN A 27 12.02 -18.95 18.98
C GLN A 27 12.63 -18.67 17.60
N GLU A 28 13.32 -19.66 17.01
CA GLU A 28 13.83 -19.52 15.63
C GLU A 28 12.71 -19.32 14.61
N ALA A 29 11.58 -20.04 14.73
CA ALA A 29 10.44 -19.89 13.86
C ALA A 29 9.80 -18.49 14.00
N LEU A 30 9.67 -17.97 15.23
CA LEU A 30 9.16 -16.62 15.51
C LEU A 30 10.09 -15.54 14.94
N LEU A 31 11.39 -15.68 15.08
CA LEU A 31 12.39 -14.76 14.51
C LEU A 31 12.35 -14.75 12.98
N LYS A 32 12.24 -15.94 12.35
CA LYS A 32 12.11 -16.06 10.89
C LYS A 32 10.81 -15.43 10.38
N THR A 33 9.70 -15.64 11.07
CA THR A 33 8.41 -15.05 10.73
C THR A 33 8.45 -13.52 10.87
N GLY A 34 9.03 -13.01 11.95
CA GLY A 34 9.22 -11.57 12.17
C GLY A 34 10.14 -10.93 11.11
N ALA A 35 11.24 -11.61 10.75
CA ALA A 35 12.14 -11.13 9.71
C ALA A 35 11.46 -11.09 8.33
N LEU A 36 10.65 -12.09 7.99
CA LEU A 36 9.89 -12.11 6.75
C LEU A 36 8.83 -11.01 6.72
N GLN A 37 8.07 -10.84 7.80
CA GLN A 37 7.10 -9.74 7.92
C GLN A 37 7.78 -8.38 7.76
N ASN A 38 8.91 -8.16 8.41
CA ASN A 38 9.68 -6.92 8.26
C ASN A 38 10.21 -6.74 6.84
N ALA A 39 10.65 -7.80 6.16
CA ALA A 39 11.11 -7.72 4.78
C ALA A 39 9.97 -7.34 3.82
N ILE A 40 8.77 -7.89 4.02
CA ILE A 40 7.57 -7.54 3.25
C ILE A 40 7.17 -6.09 3.52
N LEU A 41 7.07 -5.69 4.79
CA LEU A 41 6.72 -4.33 5.20
C LEU A 41 7.76 -3.30 4.73
N ASN A 42 9.03 -3.68 4.62
CA ASN A 42 10.10 -2.83 4.14
C ASN A 42 10.35 -2.92 2.63
N SER A 43 9.39 -3.48 1.87
CA SER A 43 9.45 -3.44 0.41
C SER A 43 9.62 -1.99 -0.08
N ALA A 44 10.66 -1.75 -0.88
CA ALA A 44 10.96 -0.40 -1.37
C ALA A 44 10.12 0.00 -2.59
N ASN A 45 9.43 -0.96 -3.21
CA ASN A 45 8.71 -0.75 -4.47
C ASN A 45 7.24 -0.34 -4.28
N PHE A 46 6.73 -0.49 -3.06
CA PHE A 46 5.35 -0.17 -2.72
C PHE A 46 5.29 0.71 -1.47
N SER A 47 4.44 1.71 -1.50
CA SER A 47 4.05 2.38 -0.28
C SER A 47 3.10 1.47 0.50
N ILE A 48 3.42 1.16 1.74
CA ILE A 48 2.56 0.44 2.66
C ILE A 48 2.26 1.37 3.82
N ILE A 49 0.99 1.73 3.95
CA ILE A 49 0.50 2.67 4.95
C ILE A 49 -0.63 1.99 5.69
N ALA A 50 -0.54 1.90 7.02
CA ALA A 50 -1.67 1.45 7.83
C ALA A 50 -2.17 2.60 8.71
N THR A 51 -3.48 2.64 8.92
CA THR A 51 -4.14 3.65 9.73
C THR A 51 -4.89 3.00 10.90
N ASP A 52 -5.29 3.79 11.86
CA ASP A 52 -6.34 3.41 12.81
C ASP A 52 -7.75 3.49 12.16
N GLU A 53 -8.78 3.22 12.93
CA GLU A 53 -10.19 3.28 12.51
C GLU A 53 -10.62 4.68 12.04
N LYS A 54 -9.95 5.73 12.53
CA LYS A 54 -10.22 7.14 12.19
C LYS A 54 -9.43 7.61 10.98
N GLY A 55 -8.58 6.77 10.43
CA GLY A 55 -7.74 7.10 9.28
C GLY A 55 -6.42 7.78 9.63
N ILE A 56 -6.03 7.85 10.91
CA ILE A 56 -4.72 8.41 11.28
C ILE A 56 -3.63 7.38 11.03
N ILE A 57 -2.60 7.76 10.28
CA ILE A 57 -1.49 6.90 9.92
C ILE A 57 -0.78 6.36 11.17
N GLN A 58 -0.67 5.03 11.27
CA GLN A 58 0.00 4.32 12.35
C GLN A 58 1.28 3.62 11.86
N LEU A 59 1.35 3.27 10.58
CA LEU A 59 2.50 2.65 9.94
C LEU A 59 2.76 3.33 8.59
N PHE A 60 4.02 3.59 8.33
CA PHE A 60 4.50 4.18 7.09
C PHE A 60 5.83 3.50 6.76
N ASN A 61 5.86 2.64 5.74
CA ASN A 61 7.03 1.81 5.45
C ASN A 61 8.14 2.59 4.71
N ILE A 62 9.30 1.97 4.57
CA ILE A 62 10.44 2.55 3.83
C ILE A 62 10.07 2.85 2.36
N GLY A 63 9.20 2.03 1.74
CA GLY A 63 8.71 2.30 0.38
C GLY A 63 7.94 3.61 0.30
N ALA A 64 7.04 3.86 1.26
CA ALA A 64 6.30 5.11 1.36
C ALA A 64 7.23 6.31 1.62
N GLU A 65 8.23 6.17 2.51
CA GLU A 65 9.23 7.22 2.75
C GLU A 65 9.99 7.60 1.47
N ARG A 66 10.44 6.60 0.71
CA ARG A 66 11.17 6.83 -0.55
C ARG A 66 10.32 7.44 -1.65
N MET A 67 9.08 6.96 -1.79
CA MET A 67 8.17 7.42 -2.83
C MET A 67 7.65 8.84 -2.56
N LEU A 68 7.34 9.15 -1.32
CA LEU A 68 6.64 10.38 -0.92
C LEU A 68 7.58 11.44 -0.29
N GLY A 69 8.80 11.05 0.11
CA GLY A 69 9.78 11.97 0.68
C GLY A 69 9.52 12.38 2.14
N TYR A 70 8.49 11.83 2.78
CA TYR A 70 8.26 12.01 4.21
C TYR A 70 8.95 10.93 5.01
N LEU A 71 9.44 11.25 6.20
CA LEU A 71 9.86 10.26 7.17
C LEU A 71 8.64 9.74 7.95
N ALA A 72 8.65 8.48 8.36
CA ALA A 72 7.57 7.90 9.16
C ALA A 72 7.29 8.74 10.43
N ALA A 73 8.34 9.23 11.10
CA ALA A 73 8.23 10.10 12.29
C ALA A 73 7.52 11.45 12.02
N GLU A 74 7.40 11.88 10.77
CA GLU A 74 6.73 13.13 10.40
C GLU A 74 5.23 12.93 10.18
N VAL A 75 4.80 11.72 9.82
CA VAL A 75 3.43 11.41 9.40
C VAL A 75 2.67 10.54 10.39
N VAL A 76 3.34 9.61 11.07
CA VAL A 76 2.71 8.68 12.03
C VAL A 76 2.10 9.45 13.20
N ASN A 77 0.86 9.12 13.54
CA ASN A 77 0.02 9.79 14.55
C ASN A 77 -0.28 11.27 14.28
N LYS A 78 -0.11 11.76 13.04
CA LYS A 78 -0.25 13.21 12.74
C LYS A 78 -1.17 13.51 11.58
N ILE A 79 -1.10 12.75 10.52
CA ILE A 79 -1.88 12.99 9.29
C ILE A 79 -2.65 11.74 8.88
N ASN A 80 -3.55 11.90 7.93
CA ASN A 80 -4.26 10.81 7.30
C ASN A 80 -3.87 10.67 5.81
N PRO A 81 -4.16 9.53 5.16
CA PRO A 81 -3.78 9.33 3.76
C PRO A 81 -4.35 10.34 2.77
N SER A 82 -5.48 11.00 3.05
CA SER A 82 -5.99 12.01 2.12
C SER A 82 -5.09 13.25 2.05
N ASP A 83 -4.25 13.50 3.07
CA ASP A 83 -3.34 14.64 3.09
C ASP A 83 -2.14 14.48 2.12
N ILE A 84 -1.89 13.26 1.64
CA ILE A 84 -0.85 12.95 0.66
C ILE A 84 -1.41 12.64 -0.74
N HIS A 85 -2.70 12.90 -0.97
CA HIS A 85 -3.36 12.79 -2.26
C HIS A 85 -3.78 14.17 -2.77
N ASP A 86 -4.04 14.27 -4.07
CA ASP A 86 -4.59 15.49 -4.65
C ASP A 86 -5.99 15.79 -4.08
N PRO A 87 -6.20 16.94 -3.41
CA PRO A 87 -7.46 17.24 -2.76
C PRO A 87 -8.64 17.34 -3.74
N GLN A 88 -8.39 17.79 -4.98
CA GLN A 88 -9.43 17.91 -5.99
C GLN A 88 -9.90 16.52 -6.43
N GLU A 89 -8.97 15.59 -6.68
CA GLU A 89 -9.30 14.22 -7.04
C GLU A 89 -10.03 13.49 -5.91
N VAL A 90 -9.67 13.75 -4.65
CA VAL A 90 -10.37 13.19 -3.48
C VAL A 90 -11.82 13.74 -3.39
N MET A 91 -12.02 15.01 -3.70
CA MET A 91 -13.38 15.59 -3.76
C MET A 91 -14.21 14.99 -4.89
N GLU A 92 -13.65 14.87 -6.08
CA GLU A 92 -14.32 14.25 -7.24
C GLU A 92 -14.68 12.80 -6.97
N ARG A 93 -13.79 12.05 -6.30
CA ARG A 93 -14.07 10.70 -5.86
C ARG A 93 -15.23 10.64 -4.86
N ALA A 94 -15.26 11.54 -3.87
CA ALA A 94 -16.37 11.61 -2.90
C ALA A 94 -17.71 11.86 -3.60
N GLN A 95 -17.72 12.76 -4.57
CA GLN A 95 -18.92 13.07 -5.35
C GLN A 95 -19.36 11.87 -6.19
N ALA A 96 -18.46 11.27 -6.95
CA ALA A 96 -18.76 10.10 -7.79
C ALA A 96 -19.30 8.94 -6.96
N LEU A 97 -18.70 8.64 -5.80
CA LEU A 97 -19.19 7.61 -4.90
C LEU A 97 -20.56 7.96 -4.29
N SER A 98 -20.78 9.23 -3.97
CA SER A 98 -22.09 9.69 -3.45
C SER A 98 -23.21 9.50 -4.47
N GLU A 99 -22.95 9.79 -5.74
CA GLU A 99 -23.88 9.57 -6.85
C GLU A 99 -24.12 8.08 -7.12
N GLU A 100 -23.01 7.28 -7.17
CA GLU A 100 -23.07 5.82 -7.40
C GLU A 100 -23.89 5.09 -6.33
N LEU A 101 -23.73 5.49 -5.08
CA LEU A 101 -24.26 4.76 -3.92
C LEU A 101 -25.51 5.41 -3.31
N GLY A 102 -25.93 6.56 -3.81
CA GLY A 102 -27.12 7.28 -3.34
C GLY A 102 -27.02 7.74 -1.87
N THR A 103 -25.79 8.03 -1.39
CA THR A 103 -25.53 8.48 -0.01
C THR A 103 -24.48 9.56 -0.01
N THR A 104 -24.53 10.45 0.97
CA THR A 104 -23.52 11.51 1.09
C THR A 104 -22.23 10.93 1.65
N ILE A 105 -21.14 11.09 0.91
CA ILE A 105 -19.78 10.69 1.31
C ILE A 105 -18.94 11.97 1.43
N THR A 106 -18.33 12.14 2.60
CA THR A 106 -17.52 13.32 2.88
C THR A 106 -16.17 13.24 2.16
N PRO A 107 -15.70 14.30 1.48
CA PRO A 107 -14.34 14.37 0.96
C PRO A 107 -13.31 14.17 2.06
N GLY A 108 -12.21 13.48 1.73
CA GLY A 108 -11.14 13.14 2.66
C GLY A 108 -10.99 11.64 2.82
N PHE A 109 -10.58 11.19 4.00
CA PHE A 109 -10.31 9.77 4.25
C PHE A 109 -11.54 8.87 4.04
N GLU A 110 -12.74 9.36 4.35
CA GLU A 110 -13.99 8.61 4.12
C GLU A 110 -14.14 8.23 2.65
N ALA A 111 -13.87 9.16 1.72
CA ALA A 111 -13.92 8.88 0.29
C ALA A 111 -12.93 7.80 -0.16
N LEU A 112 -11.79 7.69 0.50
CA LEU A 112 -10.80 6.65 0.23
C LEU A 112 -11.24 5.29 0.79
N ALA A 113 -11.76 5.26 2.02
CA ALA A 113 -12.02 4.05 2.78
C ALA A 113 -13.45 3.50 2.65
N TYR A 114 -14.37 4.23 2.00
CA TYR A 114 -15.80 3.95 2.03
C TYR A 114 -16.16 2.52 1.59
N LYS A 115 -15.67 2.08 0.43
CA LYS A 115 -15.93 0.72 -0.09
C LYS A 115 -15.26 -0.33 0.80
N ALA A 116 -14.01 -0.10 1.20
CA ALA A 116 -13.26 -1.01 2.07
C ALA A 116 -13.93 -1.21 3.43
N SER A 117 -14.52 -0.17 4.01
CA SER A 117 -15.26 -0.27 5.28
C SER A 117 -16.48 -1.21 5.21
N ARG A 118 -16.98 -1.45 3.99
CA ARG A 118 -18.10 -2.36 3.71
C ARG A 118 -17.65 -3.72 3.19
N GLY A 119 -16.35 -4.02 3.26
CA GLY A 119 -15.79 -5.29 2.78
C GLY A 119 -15.75 -5.41 1.25
N ILE A 120 -15.87 -4.29 0.53
CA ILE A 120 -15.75 -4.26 -0.93
C ILE A 120 -14.29 -3.95 -1.25
N GLU A 121 -13.66 -4.82 -2.06
CA GLU A 121 -12.32 -4.55 -2.59
C GLU A 121 -12.34 -3.26 -3.41
N ASP A 122 -11.41 -2.38 -3.12
CA ASP A 122 -11.30 -1.10 -3.76
C ASP A 122 -9.86 -0.81 -4.14
N SER A 123 -9.69 -0.36 -5.37
CA SER A 123 -8.45 0.21 -5.85
C SER A 123 -8.77 1.43 -6.71
N TYR A 124 -7.95 2.44 -6.62
CA TYR A 124 -8.17 3.69 -7.31
C TYR A 124 -6.86 4.29 -7.82
N ASP A 125 -6.98 5.02 -8.93
CA ASP A 125 -5.92 5.86 -9.48
C ASP A 125 -6.11 7.28 -8.95
N LEU A 126 -5.20 7.73 -8.10
CA LEU A 126 -5.14 9.11 -7.61
C LEU A 126 -3.69 9.60 -7.62
N THR A 127 -3.54 10.90 -7.69
CA THR A 127 -2.23 11.54 -7.65
C THR A 127 -1.71 11.63 -6.21
N TYR A 128 -0.52 11.08 -5.98
CA TYR A 128 0.26 11.31 -4.77
C TYR A 128 0.97 12.66 -4.82
N ILE A 129 0.99 13.35 -3.69
CA ILE A 129 1.73 14.59 -3.48
C ILE A 129 2.89 14.32 -2.52
N CYS A 130 4.11 14.50 -3.01
CA CYS A 130 5.33 14.34 -2.22
C CYS A 130 5.57 15.54 -1.31
N LYS A 131 6.43 15.36 -0.31
CA LYS A 131 6.85 16.42 0.63
C LYS A 131 7.44 17.65 -0.07
N ASP A 132 8.15 17.47 -1.17
CA ASP A 132 8.73 18.55 -1.98
C ASP A 132 7.73 19.23 -2.93
N GLY A 133 6.47 18.81 -2.91
CA GLY A 133 5.41 19.29 -3.79
C GLY A 133 5.35 18.61 -5.15
N SER A 134 6.28 17.71 -5.48
CA SER A 134 6.20 16.91 -6.69
C SER A 134 4.99 15.97 -6.65
N ARG A 135 4.50 15.57 -7.82
CA ARG A 135 3.27 14.79 -7.96
C ARG A 135 3.49 13.64 -8.93
N PHE A 136 2.91 12.50 -8.65
CA PHE A 136 2.90 11.38 -9.60
C PHE A 136 1.61 10.56 -9.46
N PRO A 137 1.14 9.92 -10.55
CA PRO A 137 -0.03 9.06 -10.50
C PRO A 137 0.31 7.79 -9.72
N ALA A 138 -0.56 7.42 -8.80
CA ALA A 138 -0.44 6.20 -8.02
C ALA A 138 -1.69 5.34 -8.16
N ILE A 139 -1.51 4.03 -8.23
CA ILE A 139 -2.59 3.08 -8.01
C ILE A 139 -2.54 2.63 -6.57
N VAL A 140 -3.64 2.76 -5.85
CA VAL A 140 -3.74 2.45 -4.42
C VAL A 140 -4.84 1.43 -4.20
N SER A 141 -4.50 0.33 -3.54
CA SER A 141 -5.45 -0.65 -3.02
C SER A 141 -5.67 -0.42 -1.54
N ILE A 142 -6.91 -0.40 -1.09
CA ILE A 142 -7.27 -0.20 0.30
C ILE A 142 -8.11 -1.37 0.83
N THR A 143 -7.77 -1.84 2.02
CA THR A 143 -8.45 -2.94 2.71
C THR A 143 -8.70 -2.56 4.16
N ALA A 144 -9.90 -2.85 4.69
CA ALA A 144 -10.19 -2.69 6.10
C ALA A 144 -9.54 -3.83 6.90
N LEU A 145 -8.84 -3.47 7.96
CA LEU A 145 -8.30 -4.39 8.96
C LEU A 145 -9.37 -4.62 10.03
N ARG A 146 -9.65 -5.88 10.32
CA ARG A 146 -10.71 -6.27 11.26
C ARG A 146 -10.17 -7.10 12.40
N ASP A 147 -10.78 -6.98 13.55
CA ASP A 147 -10.53 -7.84 14.71
C ASP A 147 -11.31 -9.16 14.60
N ASP A 148 -11.14 -10.02 15.61
CA ASP A 148 -11.80 -11.34 15.69
C ASP A 148 -13.34 -11.25 15.79
N TYR A 149 -13.90 -10.08 16.07
CA TYR A 149 -15.33 -9.80 16.17
C TYR A 149 -15.88 -9.06 14.93
N ASP A 150 -15.10 -8.99 13.85
CA ASP A 150 -15.41 -8.26 12.61
C ASP A 150 -15.48 -6.74 12.78
N GLY A 151 -15.00 -6.21 13.90
CA GLY A 151 -14.84 -4.77 14.12
C GLY A 151 -13.68 -4.20 13.32
N ILE A 152 -13.88 -3.05 12.67
CA ILE A 152 -12.79 -2.37 11.96
C ILE A 152 -11.83 -1.76 12.97
N ILE A 153 -10.56 -2.16 12.92
CA ILE A 153 -9.48 -1.63 13.75
C ILE A 153 -8.54 -0.68 12.99
N GLY A 154 -8.73 -0.55 11.69
CA GLY A 154 -7.93 0.31 10.84
C GLY A 154 -8.04 -0.06 9.37
N TYR A 155 -7.14 0.53 8.58
CA TYR A 155 -7.09 0.29 7.13
C TYR A 155 -5.64 0.11 6.69
N LEU A 156 -5.45 -0.76 5.69
CA LEU A 156 -4.18 -0.97 5.00
C LEU A 156 -4.28 -0.42 3.59
N LEU A 157 -3.38 0.48 3.23
CA LEU A 157 -3.24 1.03 1.89
C LEU A 157 -1.92 0.55 1.29
N ILE A 158 -1.98 0.00 0.10
CA ILE A 158 -0.81 -0.40 -0.68
C ILE A 158 -0.82 0.41 -1.96
N GLY A 159 0.17 1.26 -2.15
CA GLY A 159 0.29 2.13 -3.31
C GLY A 159 1.51 1.81 -4.17
N ALA A 160 1.34 1.93 -5.47
CA ALA A 160 2.42 1.81 -6.46
C ALA A 160 2.45 3.03 -7.38
N ASP A 161 3.65 3.43 -7.79
CA ASP A 161 3.82 4.44 -8.84
C ASP A 161 3.29 3.88 -10.18
N ASN A 162 2.36 4.60 -10.77
CA ASN A 162 1.68 4.25 -12.02
C ASN A 162 2.17 5.08 -13.22
N SER A 163 3.24 5.87 -13.04
CA SER A 163 3.73 6.82 -14.07
C SER A 163 4.09 6.15 -15.38
N VAL A 164 4.83 5.05 -15.31
CA VAL A 164 5.26 4.31 -16.51
C VAL A 164 4.06 3.74 -17.27
N ARG A 165 3.11 3.16 -16.58
CA ARG A 165 1.90 2.62 -17.20
C ARG A 165 1.06 3.71 -17.85
N LYS A 166 0.86 4.84 -17.18
CA LYS A 166 0.14 6.01 -17.72
C LYS A 166 0.83 6.58 -18.96
N GLN A 167 2.16 6.63 -18.94
CA GLN A 167 2.94 7.08 -20.11
C GLN A 167 2.76 6.13 -21.31
N VAL A 168 2.89 4.83 -21.11
CA VAL A 168 2.69 3.83 -22.17
C VAL A 168 1.27 3.88 -22.71
N GLU A 169 0.26 4.01 -21.86
CA GLU A 169 -1.14 4.17 -22.29
C GLU A 169 -1.33 5.42 -23.14
N ALA A 170 -0.74 6.56 -22.75
CA ALA A 170 -0.80 7.81 -23.52
C ALA A 170 -0.10 7.68 -24.90
N GLU A 171 1.08 7.06 -24.94
CA GLU A 171 1.80 6.79 -26.19
C GLU A 171 1.00 5.88 -27.13
N LEU A 172 0.34 4.84 -26.59
CA LEU A 172 -0.51 3.94 -27.36
C LEU A 172 -1.73 4.66 -27.95
N ILE A 173 -2.40 5.49 -27.16
CA ILE A 173 -3.53 6.31 -27.60
C ILE A 173 -3.09 7.24 -28.74
N ASN A 174 -1.97 7.91 -28.58
CA ASN A 174 -1.44 8.83 -29.59
C ASN A 174 -1.05 8.08 -30.89
N ALA A 175 -0.40 6.93 -30.78
CA ALA A 175 -0.03 6.10 -31.92
C ALA A 175 -1.29 5.60 -32.66
N LYS A 176 -2.32 5.16 -31.92
CA LYS A 176 -3.60 4.74 -32.51
C LYS A 176 -4.29 5.88 -33.26
N ALA A 177 -4.39 7.05 -32.64
CA ALA A 177 -4.98 8.23 -33.27
C ALA A 177 -4.22 8.66 -34.55
N ALA A 178 -2.89 8.59 -34.52
CA ALA A 178 -2.06 8.88 -35.70
C ALA A 178 -2.29 7.87 -36.84
N ALA A 179 -2.40 6.57 -36.50
CA ALA A 179 -2.70 5.51 -37.46
C ALA A 179 -4.09 5.65 -38.09
N GLU A 180 -5.11 5.95 -37.25
CA GLU A 180 -6.48 6.19 -37.74
C GLU A 180 -6.54 7.41 -38.68
N LYS A 181 -5.86 8.50 -38.34
CA LYS A 181 -5.77 9.68 -39.17
C LYS A 181 -5.07 9.38 -40.52
N ALA A 182 -3.98 8.61 -40.49
CA ALA A 182 -3.29 8.20 -41.70
C ALA A 182 -4.16 7.29 -42.61
N ASN A 183 -4.95 6.37 -42.00
CA ASN A 183 -5.86 5.52 -42.74
C ASN A 183 -6.99 6.32 -43.40
N LEU A 184 -7.56 7.29 -42.69
CA LEU A 184 -8.58 8.19 -43.27
C LEU A 184 -8.03 8.97 -44.42
N ALA A 185 -6.84 9.60 -44.31
CA ALA A 185 -6.21 10.33 -45.36
C ALA A 185 -5.93 9.44 -46.60
N LYS A 186 -5.49 8.19 -46.40
CA LYS A 186 -5.29 7.20 -47.45
C LYS A 186 -6.61 6.83 -48.14
N SER A 187 -7.70 6.62 -47.40
CA SER A 187 -9.02 6.31 -47.94
C SER A 187 -9.56 7.49 -48.78
N ASP A 188 -9.45 8.70 -48.30
CA ASP A 188 -9.85 9.92 -49.00
C ASP A 188 -9.06 10.12 -50.30
N PHE A 189 -7.74 9.89 -50.24
CA PHE A 189 -6.89 9.96 -51.40
C PHE A 189 -7.28 8.91 -52.49
N LEU A 190 -7.50 7.65 -52.09
CA LEU A 190 -7.94 6.59 -52.98
C LEU A 190 -9.33 6.85 -53.57
N SER A 191 -10.26 7.38 -52.76
CA SER A 191 -11.58 7.76 -53.22
C SER A 191 -11.55 8.89 -54.24
N SER A 192 -10.71 9.90 -54.05
CA SER A 192 -10.54 11.01 -55.00
C SER A 192 -9.86 10.59 -56.29
N MET A 193 -9.01 9.55 -56.28
CA MET A 193 -8.39 9.00 -57.49
C MET A 193 -9.31 8.07 -58.32
N SER A 194 -10.39 7.56 -57.74
CA SER A 194 -11.38 6.69 -58.41
C SER A 194 -12.38 7.49 -59.26
N HIS A 195 -12.34 8.78 -59.17
CA HIS A 195 -13.15 9.72 -59.95
C HIS A 195 -12.26 10.47 -60.93
#